data_61ecdc8a48e36e7809f6610b8f4d098f
#
_entry.id   61ecdc8a48e36e7809f6610b8f4d098f
#
_cell.length_a   1.000
_cell.length_b   1.000
_cell.length_c   1.000
_cell.angle_alpha   90.00
_cell.angle_beta   90.00
_cell.angle_gamma   90.00
#
_symmetry.space_group_name_H-M   'P 1'
#
loop_
_entity.id
_entity.type
_entity.pdbx_description
1 polymer ?
#
loop_
_entity_poly.entity_id
_entity_poly.type
_entity_poly.pdbx_seq_one_letter_code
_entity_poly.pdbx_strand_id
1 'polypeptide(L)'
;HAGTDFAAAGGTPIYAAASGYVQVAGWSTGGYGNYVIIYHGKMSDGNTYSTLYAHMSRTLVRKGETVRIGQRIGKVGSTGMSTGNHLHFEVRENGERVDAMRFYS
;
A
#
# COMPACT_ATOMS: atom_id res chain seq x y z
N HIS A 1 3.48 8.87 13.70
CA HIS A 1 4.02 8.62 12.38
C HIS A 1 3.00 7.90 11.50
N ALA A 2 2.86 8.34 10.28
CA ALA A 2 1.76 7.92 9.42
C ALA A 2 1.95 6.55 8.76
N GLY A 3 3.16 6.00 8.73
CA GLY A 3 3.44 4.74 8.06
C GLY A 3 4.89 4.35 8.18
N THR A 4 5.30 3.36 7.38
CA THR A 4 6.67 2.85 7.38
C THR A 4 7.25 2.99 5.97
N ASP A 5 8.47 3.50 5.87
CA ASP A 5 9.17 3.65 4.60
C ASP A 5 10.19 2.53 4.44
N PHE A 6 10.16 1.89 3.26
CA PHE A 6 11.10 0.83 2.90
C PHE A 6 11.94 1.31 1.73
N ALA A 7 13.24 1.48 1.94
CA ALA A 7 14.16 1.84 0.87
C ALA A 7 14.26 0.71 -0.15
N ALA A 8 14.12 1.05 -1.43
CA ALA A 8 14.23 0.09 -2.52
C ALA A 8 14.55 0.82 -3.81
N ALA A 9 15.19 0.14 -4.74
CA ALA A 9 15.49 0.70 -6.05
C ALA A 9 14.20 0.96 -6.84
N GLY A 10 14.20 2.00 -7.66
CA GLY A 10 13.09 2.27 -8.56
C GLY A 10 12.83 1.08 -9.48
N GLY A 11 11.54 0.76 -9.67
CA GLY A 11 11.14 -0.39 -10.46
C GLY A 11 11.04 -1.69 -9.69
N THR A 12 11.50 -1.75 -8.43
CA THR A 12 11.35 -2.94 -7.59
C THR A 12 9.88 -3.31 -7.46
N PRO A 13 9.50 -4.58 -7.67
CA PRO A 13 8.11 -4.99 -7.54
C PRO A 13 7.58 -4.79 -6.13
N ILE A 14 6.32 -4.35 -6.03
CA ILE A 14 5.57 -4.25 -4.79
C ILE A 14 4.51 -5.35 -4.79
N TYR A 15 4.41 -6.07 -3.69
CA TYR A 15 3.51 -7.22 -3.55
C TYR A 15 2.42 -6.93 -2.52
N ALA A 16 1.21 -7.43 -2.78
CA ALA A 16 0.11 -7.34 -1.81
C ALA A 16 0.49 -8.04 -0.51
N ALA A 17 0.37 -7.32 0.60
CA ALA A 17 0.71 -7.85 1.94
C ALA A 17 -0.26 -8.94 2.38
N ALA A 18 -1.47 -8.94 1.87
CA ALA A 18 -2.51 -9.93 2.13
C ALA A 18 -3.53 -9.90 1.00
N SER A 19 -4.37 -10.93 0.93
CA SER A 19 -5.45 -10.99 -0.05
C SER A 19 -6.53 -9.97 0.26
N GLY A 20 -7.20 -9.48 -0.76
CA GLY A 20 -8.26 -8.50 -0.62
C GLY A 20 -8.71 -7.95 -1.97
N TYR A 21 -9.35 -6.79 -1.95
CA TYR A 21 -9.68 -6.12 -3.20
C TYR A 21 -9.14 -4.69 -3.21
N VAL A 22 -8.90 -4.18 -4.41
CA VAL A 22 -8.32 -2.85 -4.62
C VAL A 22 -9.41 -1.80 -4.47
N GLN A 23 -9.33 -1.02 -3.39
CA GLN A 23 -10.24 0.10 -3.15
C GLN A 23 -9.87 1.33 -3.97
N VAL A 24 -8.56 1.55 -4.11
CA VAL A 24 -8.01 2.71 -4.83
C VAL A 24 -6.80 2.26 -5.62
N ALA A 25 -6.68 2.73 -6.85
CA ALA A 25 -5.46 2.59 -7.66
C ALA A 25 -5.39 3.81 -8.57
N GLY A 26 -4.47 4.73 -8.29
CA GLY A 26 -4.37 5.95 -9.08
C GLY A 26 -3.48 7.00 -8.45
N TRP A 27 -3.71 8.24 -8.82
CA TRP A 27 -2.92 9.38 -8.36
C TRP A 27 -3.60 10.08 -7.19
N SER A 28 -2.83 10.37 -6.14
CA SER A 28 -3.26 11.15 -4.99
C SER A 28 -2.72 12.57 -5.09
N THR A 29 -3.58 13.56 -4.92
CA THR A 29 -3.17 14.96 -4.80
C THR A 29 -2.65 15.30 -3.41
N GLY A 30 -2.78 14.38 -2.45
CA GLY A 30 -2.37 14.58 -1.06
C GLY A 30 -0.92 14.21 -0.75
N GLY A 31 -0.10 13.93 -1.76
CA GLY A 31 1.33 13.66 -1.58
C GLY A 31 1.76 12.21 -1.81
N TYR A 32 0.84 11.27 -1.88
CA TYR A 32 1.19 9.85 -2.11
C TYR A 32 1.67 9.53 -3.53
N GLY A 33 1.37 10.41 -4.51
CA GLY A 33 1.65 10.12 -5.90
C GLY A 33 0.80 8.96 -6.41
N ASN A 34 1.39 8.06 -7.19
CA ASN A 34 0.71 6.83 -7.57
C ASN A 34 0.61 5.91 -6.36
N TYR A 35 -0.61 5.50 -6.03
CA TYR A 35 -0.83 4.70 -4.82
C TYR A 35 -1.93 3.67 -5.01
N VAL A 36 -1.89 2.65 -4.18
CA VAL A 36 -2.89 1.58 -4.13
C VAL A 36 -3.33 1.40 -2.69
N ILE A 37 -4.63 1.22 -2.47
CA ILE A 37 -5.18 0.76 -1.19
C ILE A 37 -5.87 -0.57 -1.43
N ILE A 38 -5.50 -1.58 -0.65
CA ILE A 38 -6.14 -2.89 -0.66
C ILE A 38 -6.94 -3.05 0.62
N TYR A 39 -8.23 -3.38 0.48
CA TYR A 39 -9.10 -3.69 1.61
C TYR A 39 -9.09 -5.20 1.84
N HIS A 40 -8.71 -5.62 3.03
CA HIS A 40 -8.56 -7.04 3.38
C HIS A 40 -9.78 -7.61 4.10
N GLY A 41 -10.72 -6.77 4.48
CA GLY A 41 -11.92 -7.20 5.16
C GLY A 41 -11.76 -7.29 6.66
N LYS A 42 -12.72 -7.96 7.29
CA LYS A 42 -12.78 -8.14 8.73
C LYS A 42 -11.97 -9.37 9.12
N MET A 43 -11.07 -9.19 10.07
CA MET A 43 -10.21 -10.26 10.57
C MET A 43 -10.80 -10.92 11.82
N SER A 44 -10.10 -11.94 12.33
CA SER A 44 -10.55 -12.73 13.48
C SER A 44 -10.70 -11.91 14.76
N ASP A 45 -10.00 -10.78 14.87
CA ASP A 45 -10.11 -9.86 16.01
C ASP A 45 -11.34 -8.95 15.95
N GLY A 46 -12.15 -9.06 14.88
CA GLY A 46 -13.34 -8.25 14.67
C GLY A 46 -13.08 -6.90 14.01
N ASN A 47 -11.82 -6.55 13.74
CA ASN A 47 -11.44 -5.29 13.11
C ASN A 47 -11.27 -5.44 11.61
N THR A 48 -11.52 -4.36 10.87
CA THR A 48 -11.27 -4.33 9.43
C THR A 48 -9.88 -3.77 9.17
N TYR A 49 -9.23 -4.28 8.12
CA TYR A 49 -7.87 -3.87 7.77
C TYR A 49 -7.77 -3.51 6.31
N SER A 50 -6.95 -2.50 6.03
CA SER A 50 -6.51 -2.18 4.68
C SER A 50 -5.03 -1.82 4.70
N THR A 51 -4.37 -1.94 3.56
CA THR A 51 -2.97 -1.57 3.39
C THR A 51 -2.84 -0.56 2.26
N LEU A 52 -1.96 0.40 2.44
CA LEU A 52 -1.71 1.47 1.49
C LEU A 52 -0.26 1.41 1.03
N TYR A 53 -0.05 1.56 -0.26
CA TYR A 53 1.26 1.50 -0.93
C TYR A 53 1.40 2.74 -1.78
N ALA A 54 2.38 3.59 -1.48
CA ALA A 54 2.50 4.91 -2.09
C ALA A 54 3.83 5.13 -2.80
N HIS A 55 3.90 6.24 -3.51
CA HIS A 55 5.05 6.73 -4.29
C HIS A 55 5.47 5.75 -5.40
N MET A 56 4.52 4.97 -5.90
CA MET A 56 4.78 4.01 -6.97
C MET A 56 5.18 4.72 -8.25
N SER A 57 6.11 4.12 -9.00
CA SER A 57 6.37 4.55 -10.38
C SER A 57 5.23 4.10 -11.30
N ARG A 58 4.62 2.95 -10.97
CA ARG A 58 3.53 2.39 -11.77
C ARG A 58 2.62 1.52 -10.90
N THR A 59 1.31 1.62 -11.12
CA THR A 59 0.32 0.69 -10.57
C THR A 59 0.04 -0.41 -11.59
N LEU A 60 -0.07 -1.66 -11.14
CA LEU A 60 -0.32 -2.84 -12.00
C LEU A 60 -1.70 -3.43 -11.78
N VAL A 61 -2.51 -2.81 -10.93
CA VAL A 61 -3.87 -3.26 -10.61
C VAL A 61 -4.84 -2.08 -10.75
N ARG A 62 -6.13 -2.40 -10.81
CA ARG A 62 -7.20 -1.40 -10.96
C ARG A 62 -8.17 -1.49 -9.80
N LYS A 63 -8.83 -0.37 -9.51
CA LYS A 63 -9.91 -0.31 -8.53
C LYS A 63 -10.95 -1.40 -8.82
N GLY A 64 -11.36 -2.13 -7.79
CA GLY A 64 -12.33 -3.21 -7.88
C GLY A 64 -11.75 -4.58 -8.18
N GLU A 65 -10.48 -4.66 -8.53
CA GLU A 65 -9.80 -5.92 -8.80
C GLU A 65 -9.54 -6.68 -7.51
N THR A 66 -9.70 -8.01 -7.55
CA THR A 66 -9.34 -8.89 -6.43
C THR A 66 -7.88 -9.26 -6.55
N VAL A 67 -7.15 -9.23 -5.44
CA VAL A 67 -5.73 -9.60 -5.39
C VAL A 67 -5.50 -10.70 -4.35
N ARG A 68 -4.45 -11.49 -4.57
CA ARG A 68 -4.00 -12.51 -3.63
C ARG A 68 -2.75 -12.00 -2.90
N ILE A 69 -2.53 -12.52 -1.69
CA ILE A 69 -1.27 -12.26 -0.98
C ILE A 69 -0.09 -12.59 -1.89
N GLY A 70 0.90 -11.69 -1.95
CA GLY A 70 2.08 -11.86 -2.78
C GLY A 70 1.91 -11.51 -4.26
N GLN A 71 0.72 -11.12 -4.70
CA GLN A 71 0.51 -10.68 -6.08
C GLN A 71 1.18 -9.33 -6.31
N ARG A 72 1.80 -9.15 -7.47
CA ARG A 72 2.38 -7.86 -7.85
C ARG A 72 1.27 -6.83 -8.04
N ILE A 73 1.41 -5.68 -7.39
CA ILE A 73 0.42 -4.60 -7.46
C ILE A 73 0.99 -3.30 -8.00
N GLY A 74 2.32 -3.20 -8.10
CA GLY A 74 2.98 -2.01 -8.61
C GLY A 74 4.48 -2.11 -8.53
N LYS A 75 5.13 -0.98 -8.76
CA LYS A 75 6.60 -0.85 -8.74
C LYS A 75 7.00 0.35 -7.93
N VAL A 76 8.08 0.23 -7.17
CA VAL A 76 8.67 1.30 -6.38
C VAL A 76 9.07 2.49 -7.27
N GLY A 77 8.83 3.68 -6.78
CA GLY A 77 9.24 4.91 -7.44
C GLY A 77 9.42 6.02 -6.42
N SER A 78 9.28 7.25 -6.90
CA SER A 78 9.42 8.46 -6.10
C SER A 78 8.38 9.51 -6.49
N THR A 79 7.20 9.06 -6.89
CA THR A 79 6.11 9.94 -7.31
C THR A 79 5.46 10.62 -6.10
N GLY A 80 4.83 11.76 -6.33
CA GLY A 80 4.22 12.54 -5.26
C GLY A 80 5.28 13.26 -4.42
N MET A 81 5.00 13.44 -3.14
CA MET A 81 5.93 14.12 -2.22
C MET A 81 6.97 13.14 -1.69
N SER A 82 8.00 12.91 -2.49
CA SER A 82 9.06 11.98 -2.17
C SER A 82 10.40 12.54 -2.64
N THR A 83 11.46 12.35 -1.87
CA THR A 83 12.81 12.81 -2.19
C THR A 83 13.71 11.69 -2.69
N GLY A 84 13.18 10.49 -2.89
CA GLY A 84 13.95 9.36 -3.39
C GLY A 84 13.11 8.11 -3.49
N ASN A 85 13.64 7.09 -4.16
CA ASN A 85 12.93 5.83 -4.35
C ASN A 85 12.71 5.11 -3.03
N HIS A 86 11.45 4.88 -2.69
CA HIS A 86 11.07 4.11 -1.51
C HIS A 86 9.60 3.69 -1.61
N LEU A 87 9.23 2.68 -0.84
CA LEU A 87 7.84 2.32 -0.63
C LEU A 87 7.37 2.93 0.69
N HIS A 88 6.36 3.77 0.63
CA HIS A 88 5.64 4.21 1.83
C HIS A 88 4.47 3.26 2.05
N PHE A 89 4.47 2.56 3.16
CA PHE A 89 3.50 1.52 3.48
C PHE A 89 2.72 1.89 4.74
N GLU A 90 1.40 1.79 4.67
CA GLU A 90 0.52 2.02 5.82
C GLU A 90 -0.37 0.82 6.05
N VAL A 91 -0.62 0.51 7.32
CA VAL A 91 -1.70 -0.37 7.73
C VAL A 91 -2.78 0.49 8.37
N ARG A 92 -4.02 0.26 7.98
CA ARG A 92 -5.18 0.95 8.56
C ARG A 92 -6.11 -0.06 9.21
N GLU A 93 -6.36 0.13 10.49
CA GLU A 93 -7.28 -0.69 11.26
C GLU A 93 -8.55 0.13 11.52
N ASN A 94 -9.70 -0.37 11.07
CA ASN A 94 -10.97 0.35 11.13
C ASN A 94 -10.89 1.75 10.51
N GLY A 95 -10.10 1.89 9.43
CA GLY A 95 -9.91 3.15 8.72
C GLY A 95 -8.85 4.07 9.29
N GLU A 96 -8.27 3.75 10.44
CA GLU A 96 -7.24 4.57 11.08
C GLU A 96 -5.85 3.98 10.87
N ARG A 97 -4.87 4.85 10.62
CA ARG A 97 -3.48 4.42 10.49
C ARG A 97 -2.95 3.89 11.81
N VAL A 98 -2.29 2.75 11.75
CA VAL A 98 -1.64 2.13 12.91
C VAL A 98 -0.19 1.83 12.57
N ASP A 99 0.62 1.53 13.58
CA ASP A 99 2.02 1.19 13.37
C ASP A 99 2.10 -0.14 12.62
N ALA A 100 2.57 -0.09 11.36
CA ALA A 100 2.70 -1.27 10.51
C ALA A 100 3.66 -2.30 11.10
N MET A 101 4.69 -1.85 11.81
CA MET A 101 5.72 -2.73 12.35
C MET A 101 5.21 -3.69 13.42
N ARG A 102 4.09 -3.40 14.07
CA ARG A 102 3.51 -4.34 15.05
C ARG A 102 3.02 -5.64 14.40
N PHE A 103 2.89 -5.66 13.05
CA PHE A 103 2.49 -6.86 12.31
C PHE A 103 3.69 -7.63 11.75
N TYR A 104 4.91 -7.14 11.92
CA TYR A 104 6.12 -7.71 11.36
C TYR A 104 7.19 -8.02 12.42
N SER A 105 6.87 -7.88 13.67
CA SER A 105 7.80 -8.15 14.78
C SER A 105 7.88 -9.63 15.13
#